data_61b2799824aaa9805650930cc072a708
#
_entry.id   61b2799824aaa9805650930cc072a708
#
_cell.length_a   1.000
_cell.length_b   1.000
_cell.length_c   1.000
_cell.angle_alpha   90.00
_cell.angle_beta   90.00
_cell.angle_gamma   90.00
#
_symmetry.space_group_name_H-M   'P 1'
#
loop_
_entity.id
_entity.type
_entity.pdbx_description
1 polymer ?
#
loop_
_entity_poly.entity_id
_entity_poly.type
_entity_poly.pdbx_seq_one_letter_code
_entity_poly.pdbx_strand_id
1 'polypeptide(L)'
;MKVRFFLSILIGIIAFTSCNNSSSKSNDGPDTSLTEVVKKDPVVIPDRILPDDGQVGVRKGAVFIFKNRGFELFSGGETMGRQYAQVINSYNRLQIPGLKIYNLIVPNGFEFEVTEPYKDKAKPATVAIEAIFKAEDPQIIKINPVDEIRKHRTEYIYFNTDHHWTSLGAYYGYRSFCAAAGLTPISLDTIPSKVKPGFLGLFYRLTKSSILKNNPDSVRYYLFPDSVNFYIGTSKSLNYWGKSKMYAEQVSGANSYSVFLQGDLPICKMETQHKNGRRIALVKESYGNAFSPFLTNNYEKVIVVDSRYYSGDFIGMLKAEGINELLFINNIFAAHTPFHISNIKGLTNPGSPKAKP
;
A
#
# COMPACT_ATOMS: atom_id res chain seq x y z
N MET A 1 13.12 -3.86 44.85
CA MET A 1 13.98 -2.83 44.22
C MET A 1 13.67 -2.84 42.73
N LYS A 2 12.85 -1.89 42.27
CA LYS A 2 12.38 -1.81 40.87
C LYS A 2 13.20 -0.73 40.15
N VAL A 3 13.97 -1.11 39.18
CA VAL A 3 14.70 -0.17 38.31
C VAL A 3 13.80 0.13 37.10
N ARG A 4 13.36 1.39 36.99
CA ARG A 4 12.66 1.94 35.85
C ARG A 4 13.69 2.56 34.91
N PHE A 5 13.77 2.09 33.68
CA PHE A 5 14.48 2.78 32.60
C PHE A 5 13.53 3.75 31.89
N PHE A 6 13.80 5.05 32.05
CA PHE A 6 13.21 6.10 31.21
C PHE A 6 14.08 6.26 29.96
N LEU A 7 13.50 6.12 28.80
CA LEU A 7 14.15 6.47 27.52
C LEU A 7 13.62 7.83 27.08
N SER A 8 14.43 8.86 27.27
CA SER A 8 14.15 10.23 26.84
C SER A 8 14.49 10.38 25.36
N ILE A 9 13.50 10.73 24.55
CA ILE A 9 13.69 11.09 23.13
C ILE A 9 14.03 12.58 23.09
N LEU A 10 15.24 12.88 22.66
CA LEU A 10 15.75 14.24 22.47
C LEU A 10 15.33 14.72 21.06
N ILE A 11 14.45 15.72 20.99
CA ILE A 11 14.08 16.41 19.75
C ILE A 11 15.10 17.53 19.52
N GLY A 12 15.98 17.35 18.54
CA GLY A 12 16.90 18.39 18.10
C GLY A 12 16.22 19.34 17.10
N ILE A 13 16.01 20.57 17.52
CA ILE A 13 15.61 21.69 16.64
C ILE A 13 16.87 22.22 15.98
N ILE A 14 16.99 22.11 14.65
CA ILE A 14 18.06 22.76 13.90
C ILE A 14 17.50 24.07 13.34
N ALA A 15 18.02 25.17 13.85
CA ALA A 15 17.78 26.51 13.34
C ALA A 15 18.69 26.76 12.12
N PHE A 16 18.10 27.18 11.01
CA PHE A 16 18.86 27.68 9.85
C PHE A 16 19.14 29.16 10.00
N THR A 17 20.40 29.49 10.15
CA THR A 17 20.89 30.88 9.98
C THR A 17 21.19 31.13 8.52
N SER A 18 20.55 32.18 7.99
CA SER A 18 20.79 32.76 6.67
C SER A 18 22.10 33.53 6.66
N CYS A 19 23.00 33.26 5.73
CA CYS A 19 24.08 34.17 5.34
C CYS A 19 23.92 34.51 3.86
N ASN A 20 23.65 35.79 3.61
CA ASN A 20 23.82 36.44 2.31
C ASN A 20 25.31 36.64 2.03
N ASN A 21 25.78 36.29 0.81
CA ASN A 21 26.76 37.14 0.11
C ASN A 21 26.84 36.87 -1.40
N SER A 22 26.60 37.95 -2.13
CA SER A 22 27.19 38.49 -3.35
C SER A 22 27.68 37.60 -4.51
N SER A 23 27.00 37.76 -5.62
CA SER A 23 27.41 37.96 -7.03
C SER A 23 28.72 37.37 -7.54
N SER A 24 28.62 36.41 -8.49
CA SER A 24 29.43 36.38 -9.70
C SER A 24 28.60 35.77 -10.84
N LYS A 25 28.51 36.53 -11.95
CA LYS A 25 27.94 36.07 -13.23
C LYS A 25 28.84 35.04 -13.84
N SER A 26 28.32 33.85 -14.11
CA SER A 26 28.85 32.95 -15.14
C SER A 26 27.68 32.56 -16.05
N ASN A 27 27.88 32.78 -17.35
CA ASN A 27 27.02 32.33 -18.43
C ASN A 27 27.11 30.81 -18.49
N ASP A 28 26.02 30.16 -18.15
CA ASP A 28 25.81 28.76 -18.52
C ASP A 28 24.49 28.67 -19.31
N GLY A 29 24.64 28.15 -20.54
CA GLY A 29 23.54 27.89 -21.44
C GLY A 29 22.59 26.82 -20.86
N PRO A 30 21.42 26.61 -21.47
CA PRO A 30 20.40 25.71 -20.92
C PRO A 30 20.95 24.28 -20.88
N ASP A 31 21.08 23.74 -19.65
CA ASP A 31 21.33 22.32 -19.42
C ASP A 31 20.11 21.52 -19.88
N THR A 32 20.17 21.04 -21.13
CA THR A 32 19.25 20.06 -21.69
C THR A 32 19.63 18.66 -21.25
N SER A 33 19.69 18.39 -19.97
CA SER A 33 19.64 17.02 -19.48
C SER A 33 18.19 16.53 -19.62
N LEU A 34 17.84 16.11 -20.83
CA LEU A 34 16.65 15.32 -21.11
C LEU A 34 16.70 14.07 -20.23
N THR A 35 15.91 14.06 -19.16
CA THR A 35 15.58 12.82 -18.47
C THR A 35 14.89 11.92 -19.49
N GLU A 36 15.64 10.96 -20.04
CA GLU A 36 15.10 9.94 -20.92
C GLU A 36 13.89 9.30 -20.28
N VAL A 37 12.74 9.51 -20.90
CA VAL A 37 11.52 8.75 -20.62
C VAL A 37 11.79 7.33 -21.14
N VAL A 38 12.35 6.48 -20.27
CA VAL A 38 12.61 5.09 -20.61
C VAL A 38 11.27 4.37 -20.70
N LYS A 39 10.69 4.35 -21.92
CA LYS A 39 9.74 3.31 -22.30
C LYS A 39 10.54 2.01 -22.39
N LYS A 40 10.57 1.24 -21.35
CA LYS A 40 11.04 -0.16 -21.40
C LYS A 40 10.02 -1.02 -20.69
N ASP A 41 9.72 -2.10 -21.39
CA ASP A 41 8.92 -3.24 -20.94
C ASP A 41 9.27 -3.65 -19.51
N PRO A 42 8.32 -4.24 -18.76
CA PRO A 42 8.62 -4.80 -17.45
C PRO A 42 9.86 -5.67 -17.60
N VAL A 43 10.88 -5.40 -16.80
CA VAL A 43 12.04 -6.28 -16.73
C VAL A 43 11.53 -7.63 -16.29
N VAL A 44 11.30 -8.52 -17.24
CA VAL A 44 11.03 -9.92 -16.96
C VAL A 44 12.30 -10.45 -16.32
N ILE A 45 12.29 -10.61 -15.01
CA ILE A 45 13.37 -11.31 -14.31
C ILE A 45 13.04 -12.79 -14.50
N PRO A 46 13.81 -13.52 -15.29
CA PRO A 46 13.59 -14.96 -15.45
C PRO A 46 13.54 -15.60 -14.06
N ASP A 47 12.55 -16.45 -13.84
CA ASP A 47 12.39 -17.25 -12.64
C ASP A 47 12.34 -16.50 -11.30
N ARG A 48 11.28 -15.73 -11.09
CA ARG A 48 10.94 -15.31 -9.73
C ARG A 48 10.43 -16.46 -8.86
N ILE A 49 10.02 -17.55 -9.45
CA ILE A 49 9.73 -18.79 -8.72
C ILE A 49 11.06 -19.36 -8.26
N LEU A 50 11.23 -19.48 -6.95
CA LEU A 50 12.48 -19.98 -6.37
C LEU A 50 12.50 -21.52 -6.48
N PRO A 51 13.41 -22.10 -7.30
CA PRO A 51 13.46 -23.54 -7.48
C PRO A 51 13.92 -24.24 -6.20
N ASP A 52 13.47 -25.47 -6.02
CA ASP A 52 14.03 -26.39 -5.04
C ASP A 52 15.37 -26.94 -5.57
N ASP A 53 16.45 -26.39 -5.06
CA ASP A 53 17.83 -26.80 -5.36
C ASP A 53 18.55 -27.32 -4.11
N GLY A 54 17.79 -27.68 -3.08
CA GLY A 54 18.33 -28.17 -1.81
C GLY A 54 18.91 -27.10 -0.90
N GLN A 55 18.87 -25.80 -1.29
CA GLN A 55 19.29 -24.73 -0.39
C GLN A 55 18.29 -24.56 0.75
N VAL A 56 18.78 -24.34 1.95
CA VAL A 56 17.98 -24.13 3.16
C VAL A 56 17.85 -22.64 3.43
N GLY A 57 16.60 -22.17 3.59
CA GLY A 57 16.35 -20.80 4.01
C GLY A 57 16.68 -20.57 5.50
N VAL A 58 16.95 -19.33 5.87
CA VAL A 58 17.32 -18.95 7.23
C VAL A 58 16.23 -18.05 7.83
N ARG A 59 15.73 -18.42 9.01
CA ARG A 59 14.81 -17.58 9.77
C ARG A 59 15.58 -16.60 10.65
N LYS A 60 15.30 -15.30 10.52
CA LYS A 60 15.80 -14.22 11.38
C LYS A 60 14.62 -13.45 11.96
N GLY A 61 14.24 -13.75 13.19
CA GLY A 61 13.04 -13.21 13.83
C GLY A 61 11.76 -13.58 13.07
N ALA A 62 11.00 -12.58 12.64
CA ALA A 62 9.78 -12.75 11.85
C ALA A 62 10.02 -12.98 10.35
N VAL A 63 11.26 -12.79 9.87
CA VAL A 63 11.60 -12.87 8.45
C VAL A 63 12.25 -14.20 8.12
N PHE A 64 11.72 -14.88 7.12
CA PHE A 64 12.34 -16.03 6.47
C PHE A 64 13.12 -15.54 5.24
N ILE A 65 14.44 -15.74 5.23
CA ILE A 65 15.30 -15.39 4.11
C ILE A 65 15.59 -16.67 3.33
N PHE A 66 15.16 -16.66 2.07
CA PHE A 66 15.44 -17.77 1.15
C PHE A 66 16.05 -17.20 -0.13
N LYS A 67 17.20 -17.73 -0.50
CA LYS A 67 18.04 -17.18 -1.56
C LYS A 67 18.31 -15.69 -1.32
N ASN A 68 17.97 -14.81 -2.24
CA ASN A 68 18.21 -13.38 -2.14
C ASN A 68 16.97 -12.57 -1.68
N ARG A 69 15.95 -13.21 -1.09
CA ARG A 69 14.66 -12.60 -0.73
C ARG A 69 14.28 -12.86 0.72
N GLY A 70 13.61 -11.88 1.30
CA GLY A 70 12.92 -12.03 2.57
C GLY A 70 11.43 -12.31 2.37
N PHE A 71 10.84 -13.05 3.31
CA PHE A 71 9.42 -13.37 3.34
C PHE A 71 8.87 -13.27 4.75
N GLU A 72 7.63 -12.87 4.87
CA GLU A 72 6.83 -13.09 6.06
C GLU A 72 6.10 -14.44 5.91
N LEU A 73 6.12 -15.23 6.99
CA LEU A 73 5.44 -16.53 7.04
C LEU A 73 4.06 -16.35 7.66
N PHE A 74 3.02 -16.40 6.85
CA PHE A 74 1.66 -16.27 7.32
C PHE A 74 1.27 -17.46 8.22
N SER A 75 0.70 -17.15 9.39
CA SER A 75 0.24 -18.15 10.36
C SER A 75 -1.17 -17.84 10.91
N GLY A 76 -1.88 -16.89 10.28
CA GLY A 76 -3.20 -16.46 10.73
C GLY A 76 -4.20 -17.61 10.85
N GLY A 77 -5.13 -17.47 11.79
CA GLY A 77 -6.17 -18.46 12.07
C GLY A 77 -7.56 -17.98 11.66
N GLU A 78 -8.46 -18.95 11.47
CA GLU A 78 -9.83 -18.70 11.03
C GLU A 78 -10.62 -17.72 11.93
N THR A 79 -10.34 -17.76 13.25
CA THR A 79 -11.01 -16.87 14.22
C THR A 79 -10.75 -15.39 13.91
N MET A 80 -9.49 -15.01 13.60
CA MET A 80 -9.15 -13.64 13.24
C MET A 80 -9.76 -13.23 11.91
N GLY A 81 -9.72 -14.13 10.91
CA GLY A 81 -10.38 -13.89 9.63
C GLY A 81 -11.88 -13.65 9.77
N ARG A 82 -12.58 -14.43 10.59
CA ARG A 82 -14.00 -14.20 10.89
C ARG A 82 -14.25 -12.86 11.61
N GLN A 83 -13.39 -12.46 12.54
CA GLN A 83 -13.51 -11.16 13.20
C GLN A 83 -13.33 -10.01 12.21
N TYR A 84 -12.38 -10.13 11.30
CA TYR A 84 -12.22 -9.17 10.21
C TYR A 84 -13.48 -9.08 9.36
N ALA A 85 -14.00 -10.21 8.87
CA ALA A 85 -15.23 -10.28 8.08
C ALA A 85 -16.44 -9.63 8.81
N GLN A 86 -16.60 -9.89 10.12
CA GLN A 86 -17.65 -9.26 10.93
C GLN A 86 -17.53 -7.74 10.99
N VAL A 87 -16.30 -7.21 11.05
CA VAL A 87 -16.07 -5.77 11.02
C VAL A 87 -16.44 -5.20 9.64
N ILE A 88 -16.04 -5.85 8.55
CA ILE A 88 -16.44 -5.41 7.20
C ILE A 88 -17.96 -5.48 7.03
N ASN A 89 -18.62 -6.56 7.48
CA ASN A 89 -20.09 -6.71 7.46
C ASN A 89 -20.80 -5.57 8.20
N SER A 90 -20.19 -5.03 9.27
CA SER A 90 -20.81 -3.93 10.03
C SER A 90 -21.02 -2.66 9.19
N TYR A 91 -20.25 -2.48 8.12
CA TYR A 91 -20.36 -1.34 7.22
C TYR A 91 -21.60 -1.39 6.30
N ASN A 92 -22.20 -2.56 6.07
CA ASN A 92 -23.49 -2.66 5.40
C ASN A 92 -24.63 -1.98 6.18
N ARG A 93 -24.43 -1.74 7.48
CA ARG A 93 -25.41 -1.09 8.35
C ARG A 93 -25.30 0.44 8.35
N LEU A 94 -24.27 0.97 7.67
CA LEU A 94 -24.13 2.40 7.45
C LEU A 94 -25.28 2.83 6.53
N GLN A 95 -26.24 3.57 7.05
CA GLN A 95 -27.38 4.06 6.29
C GLN A 95 -26.95 5.16 5.29
N ILE A 96 -26.14 4.77 4.30
CA ILE A 96 -25.73 5.62 3.16
C ILE A 96 -26.39 5.00 1.92
N PRO A 97 -27.44 5.61 1.38
CA PRO A 97 -28.16 5.05 0.24
C PRO A 97 -27.23 4.84 -0.97
N GLY A 98 -27.31 3.66 -1.56
CA GLY A 98 -26.55 3.32 -2.78
C GLY A 98 -25.06 3.08 -2.60
N LEU A 99 -24.54 3.09 -1.36
CA LEU A 99 -23.13 2.79 -1.11
C LEU A 99 -22.81 1.34 -1.47
N LYS A 100 -21.89 1.17 -2.43
CA LYS A 100 -21.33 -0.15 -2.77
C LYS A 100 -20.09 -0.39 -1.90
N ILE A 101 -19.99 -1.57 -1.32
CA ILE A 101 -18.86 -1.95 -0.45
C ILE A 101 -18.08 -3.08 -1.11
N TYR A 102 -16.76 -2.86 -1.23
CA TYR A 102 -15.80 -3.81 -1.78
C TYR A 102 -14.79 -4.21 -0.70
N ASN A 103 -14.37 -5.45 -0.72
CA ASN A 103 -13.24 -5.91 0.10
C ASN A 103 -12.22 -6.65 -0.77
N LEU A 104 -10.99 -6.11 -0.81
CA LEU A 104 -9.84 -6.68 -1.50
C LEU A 104 -8.80 -7.10 -0.48
N ILE A 105 -8.46 -8.40 -0.43
CA ILE A 105 -7.44 -8.94 0.46
C ILE A 105 -6.24 -9.37 -0.37
N VAL A 106 -5.10 -8.77 -0.08
CA VAL A 106 -3.86 -9.01 -0.84
C VAL A 106 -3.06 -10.14 -0.19
N PRO A 107 -2.78 -11.24 -0.91
CA PRO A 107 -1.88 -12.28 -0.43
C PRO A 107 -0.43 -11.76 -0.36
N ASN A 108 0.44 -12.46 0.35
CA ASN A 108 1.86 -12.15 0.44
C ASN A 108 2.69 -12.87 -0.65
N GLY A 109 3.91 -12.40 -0.89
CA GLY A 109 4.80 -12.93 -1.93
C GLY A 109 5.20 -14.40 -1.72
N PHE A 110 5.26 -14.87 -0.46
CA PHE A 110 5.57 -16.26 -0.13
C PHE A 110 4.62 -17.24 -0.83
N GLU A 111 3.34 -16.91 -0.95
CA GLU A 111 2.31 -17.74 -1.59
C GLU A 111 2.63 -18.08 -3.06
N PHE A 112 3.34 -17.21 -3.75
CA PHE A 112 3.55 -17.33 -5.21
C PHE A 112 4.99 -17.66 -5.60
N GLU A 113 5.95 -17.19 -4.84
CA GLU A 113 7.37 -17.22 -5.22
C GLU A 113 8.12 -18.43 -4.67
N VAL A 114 7.54 -19.13 -3.68
CA VAL A 114 8.17 -20.29 -3.03
C VAL A 114 7.49 -21.58 -3.48
N THR A 115 8.30 -22.58 -3.82
CA THR A 115 7.83 -23.90 -4.24
C THR A 115 7.76 -24.90 -3.08
N GLU A 116 7.11 -26.03 -3.29
CA GLU A 116 7.30 -27.20 -2.44
C GLU A 116 8.81 -27.58 -2.40
N PRO A 117 9.40 -28.04 -1.29
CA PRO A 117 8.75 -28.38 -0.02
C PRO A 117 8.66 -27.22 1.00
N TYR A 118 8.93 -25.98 0.62
CA TYR A 118 9.03 -24.86 1.57
C TYR A 118 7.68 -24.26 1.95
N LYS A 119 6.61 -24.58 1.23
CA LYS A 119 5.28 -24.03 1.50
C LYS A 119 4.70 -24.45 2.84
N ASP A 120 5.11 -25.58 3.39
CA ASP A 120 4.73 -26.07 4.72
C ASP A 120 5.16 -25.12 5.87
N LYS A 121 6.10 -24.20 5.62
CA LYS A 121 6.58 -23.23 6.61
C LYS A 121 5.56 -22.13 6.94
N ALA A 122 4.55 -21.95 6.10
CA ALA A 122 3.49 -20.97 6.29
C ALA A 122 2.12 -21.58 6.02
N LYS A 123 1.07 -21.03 6.62
CA LYS A 123 -0.30 -21.38 6.22
C LYS A 123 -0.62 -20.74 4.87
N PRO A 124 -1.40 -21.39 4.00
CA PRO A 124 -1.79 -20.82 2.73
C PRO A 124 -2.63 -19.55 2.93
N ALA A 125 -2.14 -18.43 2.42
CA ALA A 125 -2.86 -17.15 2.46
C ALA A 125 -4.18 -17.23 1.65
N THR A 126 -4.18 -17.98 0.57
CA THR A 126 -5.35 -18.23 -0.29
C THR A 126 -6.52 -18.83 0.47
N VAL A 127 -6.25 -19.88 1.27
CA VAL A 127 -7.28 -20.55 2.10
C VAL A 127 -7.86 -19.58 3.14
N ALA A 128 -7.02 -18.74 3.75
CA ALA A 128 -7.46 -17.75 4.72
C ALA A 128 -8.31 -16.65 4.07
N ILE A 129 -7.97 -16.21 2.87
CA ILE A 129 -8.76 -15.24 2.09
C ILE A 129 -10.15 -15.81 1.78
N GLU A 130 -10.22 -17.04 1.30
CA GLU A 130 -11.50 -17.72 1.01
C GLU A 130 -12.38 -17.86 2.27
N ALA A 131 -11.77 -18.18 3.42
CA ALA A 131 -12.48 -18.29 4.69
C ALA A 131 -13.07 -16.94 5.14
N ILE A 132 -12.34 -15.82 4.93
CA ILE A 132 -12.85 -14.48 5.19
C ILE A 132 -14.04 -14.19 4.27
N PHE A 133 -13.90 -14.38 2.97
CA PHE A 133 -14.94 -14.09 1.98
C PHE A 133 -16.20 -14.94 2.20
N LYS A 134 -16.05 -16.18 2.66
CA LYS A 134 -17.17 -17.03 3.06
C LYS A 134 -17.95 -16.49 4.26
N ALA A 135 -17.27 -15.77 5.16
CA ALA A 135 -17.87 -15.18 6.36
C ALA A 135 -18.44 -13.76 6.12
N GLU A 136 -18.21 -13.18 4.96
CA GLU A 136 -18.75 -11.86 4.59
C GLU A 136 -20.17 -11.94 4.06
N ASP A 137 -20.94 -10.87 4.33
CA ASP A 137 -22.29 -10.71 3.82
C ASP A 137 -22.33 -10.77 2.28
N PRO A 138 -23.41 -11.29 1.68
CA PRO A 138 -23.53 -11.38 0.21
C PRO A 138 -23.47 -10.02 -0.51
N GLN A 139 -23.87 -8.94 0.17
CA GLN A 139 -23.86 -7.58 -0.39
C GLN A 139 -22.43 -7.00 -0.56
N ILE A 140 -21.45 -7.54 0.15
CA ILE A 140 -20.07 -7.12 0.02
C ILE A 140 -19.48 -7.74 -1.25
N ILE A 141 -18.93 -6.90 -2.11
CA ILE A 141 -18.28 -7.34 -3.34
C ILE A 141 -16.86 -7.78 -3.00
N LYS A 142 -16.65 -9.09 -3.03
CA LYS A 142 -15.39 -9.74 -2.69
C LYS A 142 -14.45 -9.70 -3.87
N ILE A 143 -13.23 -9.24 -3.65
CA ILE A 143 -12.22 -9.13 -4.72
C ILE A 143 -11.04 -10.01 -4.33
N ASN A 144 -10.92 -11.15 -5.03
CA ASN A 144 -9.82 -12.08 -4.86
C ASN A 144 -8.77 -11.86 -5.97
N PRO A 145 -7.61 -11.23 -5.69
CA PRO A 145 -6.58 -10.98 -6.69
C PRO A 145 -5.67 -12.18 -6.94
N VAL A 146 -5.88 -13.31 -6.25
CA VAL A 146 -4.96 -14.47 -6.24
C VAL A 146 -4.69 -14.98 -7.65
N ASP A 147 -5.73 -15.21 -8.45
CA ASP A 147 -5.55 -15.78 -9.79
C ASP A 147 -4.88 -14.81 -10.75
N GLU A 148 -5.19 -13.52 -10.63
CA GLU A 148 -4.55 -12.51 -11.45
C GLU A 148 -3.05 -12.37 -11.09
N ILE A 149 -2.72 -12.31 -9.81
CA ILE A 149 -1.33 -12.28 -9.34
C ILE A 149 -0.58 -13.56 -9.75
N ARG A 150 -1.23 -14.72 -9.66
CA ARG A 150 -0.63 -16.02 -10.02
C ARG A 150 -0.23 -16.10 -11.50
N LYS A 151 -1.02 -15.51 -12.41
CA LYS A 151 -0.67 -15.43 -13.84
C LYS A 151 0.62 -14.66 -14.08
N HIS A 152 0.92 -13.70 -13.22
CA HIS A 152 2.05 -12.78 -13.33
C HIS A 152 3.16 -13.06 -12.32
N ARG A 153 3.17 -14.23 -11.66
CA ARG A 153 4.10 -14.58 -10.58
C ARG A 153 5.58 -14.60 -10.98
N THR A 154 5.88 -14.66 -12.28
CA THR A 154 7.25 -14.59 -12.79
C THR A 154 7.76 -13.15 -12.94
N GLU A 155 6.89 -12.16 -12.79
CA GLU A 155 7.23 -10.75 -12.87
C GLU A 155 7.62 -10.17 -11.49
N TYR A 156 8.22 -8.97 -11.48
CA TYR A 156 8.64 -8.31 -10.24
C TYR A 156 7.46 -7.65 -9.51
N ILE A 157 6.59 -8.47 -8.92
CA ILE A 157 5.34 -8.07 -8.27
C ILE A 157 5.43 -7.91 -6.75
N TYR A 158 6.46 -8.46 -6.11
CA TYR A 158 6.80 -8.23 -4.70
C TYR A 158 8.26 -7.81 -4.57
N PHE A 159 8.57 -6.99 -3.56
CA PHE A 159 9.94 -6.64 -3.23
C PHE A 159 10.70 -7.80 -2.60
N ASN A 160 12.03 -7.81 -2.75
CA ASN A 160 12.89 -8.82 -2.15
C ASN A 160 13.28 -8.47 -0.72
N THR A 161 13.41 -7.18 -0.41
CA THR A 161 13.90 -6.68 0.87
C THR A 161 12.82 -6.05 1.74
N ASP A 162 11.57 -6.08 1.25
CA ASP A 162 10.41 -5.46 1.88
C ASP A 162 9.15 -6.34 1.78
N HIS A 163 8.19 -6.12 2.66
CA HIS A 163 6.97 -6.92 2.73
C HIS A 163 5.89 -6.50 1.71
N HIS A 164 6.02 -5.34 1.09
CA HIS A 164 5.03 -4.85 0.16
C HIS A 164 5.10 -5.51 -1.22
N TRP A 165 3.99 -5.46 -1.93
CA TRP A 165 4.01 -5.59 -3.37
C TRP A 165 4.67 -4.37 -4.03
N THR A 166 5.12 -4.54 -5.27
CA THR A 166 5.56 -3.42 -6.10
C THR A 166 4.35 -2.68 -6.68
N SER A 167 4.56 -1.56 -7.36
CA SER A 167 3.47 -0.91 -8.11
C SER A 167 2.90 -1.79 -9.23
N LEU A 168 3.69 -2.72 -9.77
CA LEU A 168 3.21 -3.70 -10.75
C LEU A 168 2.28 -4.72 -10.07
N GLY A 169 2.64 -5.22 -8.88
CA GLY A 169 1.75 -6.07 -8.09
C GLY A 169 0.45 -5.36 -7.71
N ALA A 170 0.56 -4.08 -7.31
CA ALA A 170 -0.62 -3.24 -7.03
C ALA A 170 -1.50 -3.04 -8.27
N TYR A 171 -0.91 -2.94 -9.46
CA TYR A 171 -1.64 -2.87 -10.73
C TYR A 171 -2.47 -4.13 -11.00
N TYR A 172 -1.95 -5.32 -10.71
CA TYR A 172 -2.73 -6.57 -10.86
C TYR A 172 -3.86 -6.66 -9.84
N GLY A 173 -3.65 -6.14 -8.62
CA GLY A 173 -4.75 -5.93 -7.68
C GLY A 173 -5.81 -4.96 -8.20
N TYR A 174 -5.40 -3.86 -8.83
CA TYR A 174 -6.30 -2.90 -9.45
C TYR A 174 -7.07 -3.51 -10.64
N ARG A 175 -6.45 -4.35 -11.47
CA ARG A 175 -7.16 -5.07 -12.54
C ARG A 175 -8.25 -5.98 -11.97
N SER A 176 -7.96 -6.69 -10.88
CA SER A 176 -8.95 -7.52 -10.18
C SER A 176 -10.11 -6.68 -9.62
N PHE A 177 -9.80 -5.49 -9.07
CA PHE A 177 -10.81 -4.53 -8.64
C PHE A 177 -11.66 -4.04 -9.82
N CYS A 178 -11.04 -3.64 -10.93
CA CYS A 178 -11.76 -3.20 -12.12
C CYS A 178 -12.73 -4.25 -12.65
N ALA A 179 -12.30 -5.51 -12.72
CA ALA A 179 -13.17 -6.61 -13.16
C ALA A 179 -14.41 -6.75 -12.26
N ALA A 180 -14.24 -6.67 -10.93
CA ALA A 180 -15.34 -6.75 -9.97
C ALA A 180 -16.25 -5.51 -9.98
N ALA A 181 -15.70 -4.33 -10.27
CA ALA A 181 -16.42 -3.06 -10.27
C ALA A 181 -17.04 -2.71 -11.65
N GLY A 182 -16.84 -3.54 -12.67
CA GLY A 182 -17.29 -3.29 -14.04
C GLY A 182 -16.57 -2.09 -14.69
N LEU A 183 -15.25 -1.96 -14.43
CA LEU A 183 -14.40 -0.89 -14.92
C LEU A 183 -13.38 -1.39 -15.92
N THR A 184 -12.93 -0.51 -16.81
CA THR A 184 -11.79 -0.78 -17.69
C THR A 184 -10.50 -0.33 -16.99
N PRO A 185 -9.52 -1.22 -16.78
CA PRO A 185 -8.24 -0.83 -16.24
C PRO A 185 -7.44 -0.03 -17.27
N ILE A 186 -6.63 0.94 -16.77
CA ILE A 186 -5.68 1.65 -17.64
C ILE A 186 -4.58 0.69 -18.11
N SER A 187 -4.09 0.85 -19.35
CA SER A 187 -2.91 0.12 -19.81
C SER A 187 -1.64 0.76 -19.29
N LEU A 188 -0.71 -0.04 -18.72
CA LEU A 188 0.58 0.46 -18.25
C LEU A 188 1.44 1.04 -19.37
N ASP A 189 1.26 0.59 -20.61
CA ASP A 189 1.99 1.09 -21.78
C ASP A 189 1.69 2.56 -22.08
N THR A 190 0.57 3.07 -21.56
CA THR A 190 0.13 4.46 -21.75
C THR A 190 0.58 5.40 -20.65
N ILE A 191 1.21 4.89 -19.59
CA ILE A 191 1.59 5.68 -18.42
C ILE A 191 3.12 5.72 -18.28
N PRO A 192 3.73 6.92 -18.29
CA PRO A 192 5.16 7.05 -17.97
C PRO A 192 5.46 6.57 -16.55
N SER A 193 6.68 6.11 -16.31
CA SER A 193 7.10 5.70 -14.98
C SER A 193 8.50 6.20 -14.64
N LYS A 194 8.78 6.36 -13.36
CA LYS A 194 10.09 6.62 -12.79
C LYS A 194 10.51 5.49 -11.86
N VAL A 195 11.81 5.36 -11.60
CA VAL A 195 12.37 4.32 -10.74
C VAL A 195 13.30 4.94 -9.69
N LYS A 196 13.17 4.49 -8.45
CA LYS A 196 14.08 4.80 -7.34
C LYS A 196 14.89 3.55 -7.01
N PRO A 197 16.18 3.51 -7.35
CA PRO A 197 17.05 2.36 -7.07
C PRO A 197 17.50 2.34 -5.60
N GLY A 198 18.05 1.18 -5.18
CA GLY A 198 18.73 1.04 -3.89
C GLY A 198 17.79 0.98 -2.69
N PHE A 199 16.55 0.54 -2.87
CA PHE A 199 15.59 0.36 -1.78
C PHE A 199 15.95 -0.85 -0.93
N LEU A 200 16.17 -0.62 0.36
CA LEU A 200 16.37 -1.65 1.39
C LEU A 200 15.25 -1.52 2.41
N GLY A 201 14.20 -2.33 2.24
CA GLY A 201 12.96 -2.23 2.98
C GLY A 201 12.97 -2.86 4.37
N LEU A 202 11.77 -3.19 4.88
CA LEU A 202 11.56 -3.66 6.24
C LEU A 202 12.32 -4.95 6.56
N PHE A 203 12.36 -5.92 5.64
CA PHE A 203 13.05 -7.18 5.89
C PHE A 203 14.55 -6.97 6.13
N TYR A 204 15.18 -6.10 5.33
CA TYR A 204 16.57 -5.73 5.59
C TYR A 204 16.71 -4.99 6.93
N ARG A 205 15.83 -4.03 7.23
CA ARG A 205 15.91 -3.25 8.49
C ARG A 205 15.82 -4.13 9.73
N LEU A 206 14.97 -5.17 9.70
CA LEU A 206 14.79 -6.10 10.82
C LEU A 206 15.93 -7.11 10.95
N THR A 207 16.48 -7.58 9.82
CA THR A 207 17.42 -8.72 9.84
C THR A 207 18.88 -8.31 9.74
N LYS A 208 19.17 -7.13 9.17
CA LYS A 208 20.51 -6.68 8.81
C LYS A 208 21.30 -7.71 7.99
N SER A 209 20.57 -8.52 7.22
CA SER A 209 21.16 -9.59 6.41
C SER A 209 22.05 -9.05 5.30
N SER A 210 23.28 -9.54 5.19
CA SER A 210 24.18 -9.23 4.09
C SER A 210 23.62 -9.70 2.74
N ILE A 211 22.87 -10.80 2.74
CA ILE A 211 22.19 -11.32 1.54
C ILE A 211 21.22 -10.25 0.99
N LEU A 212 20.34 -9.71 1.85
CA LEU A 212 19.40 -8.69 1.42
C LEU A 212 20.08 -7.37 1.10
N LYS A 213 21.14 -7.00 1.85
CA LYS A 213 21.92 -5.79 1.59
C LYS A 213 22.53 -5.77 0.18
N ASN A 214 23.02 -6.93 -0.27
CA ASN A 214 23.66 -7.07 -1.58
C ASN A 214 22.66 -7.20 -2.75
N ASN A 215 21.35 -7.29 -2.46
CA ASN A 215 20.27 -7.40 -3.44
C ASN A 215 19.18 -6.34 -3.19
N PRO A 216 19.52 -5.04 -3.27
CA PRO A 216 18.54 -3.98 -3.03
C PRO A 216 17.47 -3.97 -4.12
N ASP A 217 16.29 -3.54 -3.74
CA ASP A 217 15.15 -3.38 -4.64
C ASP A 217 15.19 -2.05 -5.41
N SER A 218 14.28 -1.93 -6.37
CA SER A 218 13.98 -0.67 -7.04
C SER A 218 12.49 -0.38 -6.97
N VAL A 219 12.12 0.83 -6.53
CA VAL A 219 10.73 1.25 -6.45
C VAL A 219 10.36 1.98 -7.74
N ARG A 220 9.60 1.30 -8.61
CA ARG A 220 8.97 1.92 -9.78
C ARG A 220 7.65 2.56 -9.36
N TYR A 221 7.33 3.75 -9.88
CA TYR A 221 6.04 4.38 -9.73
C TYR A 221 5.59 4.99 -11.07
N TYR A 222 4.29 4.84 -11.35
CA TYR A 222 3.68 5.31 -12.59
C TYR A 222 3.19 6.75 -12.39
N LEU A 223 3.38 7.60 -13.40
CA LEU A 223 3.05 9.01 -13.35
C LEU A 223 1.67 9.23 -13.96
N PHE A 224 0.69 9.48 -13.12
CA PHE A 224 -0.64 9.87 -13.56
C PHE A 224 -0.66 11.35 -13.96
N PRO A 225 -1.60 11.77 -14.87
CA PRO A 225 -1.61 13.13 -15.41
C PRO A 225 -1.59 14.23 -14.34
N ASP A 226 -0.94 15.36 -14.62
CA ASP A 226 -0.88 16.53 -13.75
C ASP A 226 -2.27 17.16 -13.50
N SER A 227 -3.28 16.79 -14.29
CA SER A 227 -4.67 17.15 -14.07
C SER A 227 -5.31 16.53 -12.83
N VAL A 228 -4.63 15.59 -12.17
CA VAL A 228 -5.04 15.06 -10.87
C VAL A 228 -4.61 16.01 -9.76
N ASN A 229 -5.59 16.65 -9.11
CA ASN A 229 -5.31 17.45 -7.92
C ASN A 229 -5.20 16.55 -6.69
N PHE A 230 -4.09 16.65 -5.98
CA PHE A 230 -3.85 15.90 -4.75
C PHE A 230 -3.90 16.82 -3.54
N TYR A 231 -4.60 16.36 -2.49
CA TYR A 231 -4.78 17.10 -1.24
C TYR A 231 -4.48 16.20 -0.04
N ILE A 232 -3.88 16.80 0.98
CA ILE A 232 -3.68 16.17 2.29
C ILE A 232 -4.70 16.75 3.26
N GLY A 233 -5.41 15.89 3.96
CA GLY A 233 -6.33 16.27 5.03
C GLY A 233 -5.69 16.07 6.41
N THR A 234 -6.30 16.66 7.42
CA THR A 234 -5.93 16.42 8.82
C THR A 234 -6.75 15.27 9.41
N SER A 235 -6.20 14.60 10.42
CA SER A 235 -6.89 13.49 11.09
C SER A 235 -8.14 13.89 11.88
N LYS A 236 -8.39 15.20 12.08
CA LYS A 236 -9.42 15.72 12.97
C LYS A 236 -10.43 16.67 12.32
N SER A 237 -10.17 17.13 11.10
CA SER A 237 -11.03 18.15 10.46
C SER A 237 -11.45 17.71 9.06
N LEU A 238 -12.76 17.63 8.85
CA LEU A 238 -13.35 17.34 7.53
C LEU A 238 -13.19 18.50 6.52
N ASN A 239 -12.86 19.70 7.00
CA ASN A 239 -12.99 20.93 6.22
C ASN A 239 -11.64 21.50 5.74
N TYR A 240 -10.52 20.84 6.07
CA TYR A 240 -9.21 21.34 5.65
C TYR A 240 -8.53 20.35 4.72
N TRP A 241 -8.35 20.80 3.47
CA TRP A 241 -7.61 20.08 2.45
C TRP A 241 -6.48 20.97 1.93
N GLY A 242 -5.24 20.64 2.31
CA GLY A 242 -4.06 21.32 1.77
C GLY A 242 -3.64 20.71 0.43
N LYS A 243 -3.54 21.55 -0.62
CA LYS A 243 -3.02 21.09 -1.92
C LYS A 243 -1.57 20.65 -1.79
N SER A 244 -1.22 19.53 -2.41
CA SER A 244 0.11 18.92 -2.32
C SER A 244 0.43 18.15 -3.61
N LYS A 245 1.58 17.46 -3.62
CA LYS A 245 1.99 16.54 -4.69
C LYS A 245 1.66 15.10 -4.30
N MET A 246 1.16 14.31 -5.24
CA MET A 246 0.83 12.90 -5.00
C MET A 246 2.09 12.05 -4.69
N TYR A 247 3.21 12.37 -5.32
CA TYR A 247 4.46 11.62 -5.17
C TYR A 247 5.50 12.42 -4.37
N ALA A 248 6.11 11.79 -3.37
CA ALA A 248 7.26 12.31 -2.64
C ALA A 248 8.55 11.99 -3.40
N GLU A 249 8.82 12.72 -4.49
CA GLU A 249 9.96 12.44 -5.35
C GLU A 249 11.32 12.59 -4.67
N GLN A 250 11.40 13.36 -3.57
CA GLN A 250 12.61 13.60 -2.79
C GLN A 250 13.06 12.40 -1.92
N VAL A 251 12.17 11.42 -1.64
CA VAL A 251 12.53 10.26 -0.81
C VAL A 251 13.47 9.31 -1.55
N SER A 252 14.34 8.63 -0.78
CA SER A 252 15.32 7.69 -1.33
C SER A 252 15.70 6.62 -0.31
N GLY A 253 16.49 5.63 -0.72
CA GLY A 253 17.01 4.57 0.14
C GLY A 253 15.90 3.82 0.85
N ALA A 254 16.00 3.64 2.17
CA ALA A 254 15.03 2.89 2.97
C ALA A 254 13.60 3.48 2.97
N ASN A 255 13.45 4.74 2.54
CA ASN A 255 12.16 5.43 2.50
C ASN A 255 11.55 5.48 1.09
N SER A 256 12.16 4.82 0.08
CA SER A 256 11.72 4.91 -1.31
C SER A 256 10.26 4.52 -1.53
N TYR A 257 9.70 3.58 -0.74
CA TYR A 257 8.28 3.20 -0.84
C TYR A 257 7.33 4.35 -0.46
N SER A 258 7.77 5.29 0.38
CA SER A 258 6.98 6.48 0.73
C SER A 258 6.83 7.47 -0.45
N VAL A 259 7.37 7.15 -1.64
CA VAL A 259 7.06 7.90 -2.86
C VAL A 259 5.56 7.94 -3.13
N PHE A 260 4.85 6.84 -2.87
CA PHE A 260 3.41 6.75 -3.06
C PHE A 260 2.66 7.54 -1.98
N LEU A 261 1.83 8.48 -2.40
CA LEU A 261 0.95 9.31 -1.56
C LEU A 261 1.68 10.04 -0.41
N GLN A 262 3.01 10.25 -0.52
CA GLN A 262 3.87 10.79 0.54
C GLN A 262 3.92 9.91 1.81
N GLY A 263 3.68 8.61 1.66
CA GLY A 263 3.68 7.63 2.75
C GLY A 263 2.31 7.43 3.40
N ASP A 264 2.32 7.09 4.68
CA ASP A 264 1.11 6.73 5.43
C ASP A 264 0.41 7.97 6.02
N LEU A 265 -0.26 8.73 5.17
CA LEU A 265 -1.07 9.86 5.60
C LEU A 265 -2.38 9.39 6.25
N PRO A 266 -2.87 10.07 7.31
CA PRO A 266 -4.18 9.75 7.90
C PRO A 266 -5.31 9.78 6.88
N ILE A 267 -5.33 10.80 6.02
CA ILE A 267 -6.29 10.95 4.93
C ILE A 267 -5.69 11.80 3.81
N CYS A 268 -5.94 11.40 2.57
CA CYS A 268 -5.67 12.23 1.40
C CYS A 268 -6.78 12.08 0.36
N LYS A 269 -6.83 13.03 -0.59
CA LYS A 269 -7.85 13.10 -1.63
C LYS A 269 -7.21 13.36 -2.98
N MET A 270 -7.69 12.65 -4.00
CA MET A 270 -7.38 12.89 -5.41
C MET A 270 -8.66 13.29 -6.13
N GLU A 271 -8.63 14.41 -6.83
CA GLU A 271 -9.72 14.89 -7.70
C GLU A 271 -9.23 14.90 -9.14
N THR A 272 -10.01 14.34 -10.04
CA THR A 272 -9.66 14.16 -11.45
C THR A 272 -10.55 15.03 -12.35
N GLN A 273 -10.31 14.95 -13.66
CA GLN A 273 -11.15 15.61 -14.67
C GLN A 273 -12.41 14.80 -15.05
N HIS A 274 -12.54 13.56 -14.56
CA HIS A 274 -13.75 12.76 -14.79
C HIS A 274 -15.00 13.47 -14.26
N LYS A 275 -16.12 13.30 -14.94
CA LYS A 275 -17.45 13.83 -14.57
C LYS A 275 -18.49 12.68 -14.63
N ASN A 276 -18.09 11.50 -14.15
CA ASN A 276 -18.89 10.30 -14.22
C ASN A 276 -19.69 10.01 -12.94
N GLY A 277 -19.60 10.90 -11.95
CA GLY A 277 -20.28 10.75 -10.66
C GLY A 277 -19.72 9.64 -9.77
N ARG A 278 -18.67 8.93 -10.17
CA ARG A 278 -18.05 7.86 -9.38
C ARG A 278 -17.09 8.45 -8.36
N ARG A 279 -17.35 8.20 -7.09
CA ARG A 279 -16.56 8.72 -5.96
C ARG A 279 -16.30 7.58 -4.98
N ILE A 280 -15.04 7.25 -4.78
CA ILE A 280 -14.62 6.13 -3.94
C ILE A 280 -13.84 6.59 -2.72
N ALA A 281 -14.10 5.96 -1.58
CA ALA A 281 -13.22 6.01 -0.43
C ALA A 281 -12.50 4.66 -0.25
N LEU A 282 -11.20 4.70 0.07
CA LEU A 282 -10.41 3.53 0.42
C LEU A 282 -10.10 3.56 1.91
N VAL A 283 -10.34 2.45 2.59
CA VAL A 283 -9.81 2.15 3.92
C VAL A 283 -8.67 1.16 3.76
N LYS A 284 -7.46 1.59 4.09
CA LYS A 284 -6.24 0.85 3.77
C LYS A 284 -5.24 0.80 4.92
N GLU A 285 -4.23 -0.03 4.78
CA GLU A 285 -2.89 0.11 5.33
C GLU A 285 -1.88 0.37 4.18
N SER A 286 -0.58 0.28 4.44
CA SER A 286 0.44 0.74 3.49
C SER A 286 0.43 0.08 2.10
N TYR A 287 -0.16 -1.11 1.94
CA TYR A 287 -0.35 -1.73 0.63
C TYR A 287 -1.23 -0.88 -0.31
N GLY A 288 -2.22 -0.18 0.25
CA GLY A 288 -3.08 0.72 -0.51
C GLY A 288 -2.36 1.93 -1.09
N ASN A 289 -1.15 2.28 -0.61
CA ASN A 289 -0.42 3.44 -1.12
C ASN A 289 -0.03 3.29 -2.60
N ALA A 290 0.49 2.13 -3.00
CA ALA A 290 0.87 1.86 -4.39
C ALA A 290 -0.35 1.59 -5.29
N PHE A 291 -1.48 1.17 -4.71
CA PHE A 291 -2.72 0.86 -5.43
C PHE A 291 -3.55 2.11 -5.76
N SER A 292 -3.67 3.03 -4.80
CA SER A 292 -4.62 4.15 -4.87
C SER A 292 -4.46 5.05 -6.10
N PRO A 293 -3.25 5.36 -6.61
CA PRO A 293 -3.07 6.20 -7.79
C PRO A 293 -3.78 5.66 -9.05
N PHE A 294 -3.88 4.34 -9.21
CA PHE A 294 -4.54 3.73 -10.36
C PHE A 294 -6.03 4.08 -10.46
N LEU A 295 -6.69 4.31 -9.33
CA LEU A 295 -8.11 4.64 -9.28
C LEU A 295 -8.42 6.00 -9.93
N THR A 296 -7.43 6.89 -10.05
CA THR A 296 -7.62 8.19 -10.72
C THR A 296 -7.99 8.05 -12.19
N ASN A 297 -7.76 6.89 -12.79
CA ASN A 297 -8.20 6.60 -14.16
C ASN A 297 -9.72 6.38 -14.29
N ASN A 298 -10.40 6.03 -13.21
CA ASN A 298 -11.80 5.60 -13.28
C ASN A 298 -12.76 6.48 -12.47
N TYR A 299 -12.24 7.26 -11.53
CA TYR A 299 -13.05 7.98 -10.55
C TYR A 299 -12.89 9.49 -10.66
N GLU A 300 -14.00 10.20 -10.47
CA GLU A 300 -14.02 11.65 -10.31
C GLU A 300 -13.28 12.08 -9.04
N LYS A 301 -13.47 11.29 -7.96
CA LYS A 301 -12.87 11.55 -6.66
C LYS A 301 -12.44 10.24 -6.00
N VAL A 302 -11.23 10.25 -5.44
CA VAL A 302 -10.68 9.15 -4.65
C VAL A 302 -10.23 9.70 -3.30
N ILE A 303 -10.78 9.19 -2.21
CA ILE A 303 -10.34 9.52 -0.84
C ILE A 303 -9.66 8.29 -0.26
N VAL A 304 -8.48 8.49 0.31
CA VAL A 304 -7.68 7.41 0.90
C VAL A 304 -7.56 7.65 2.39
N VAL A 305 -8.03 6.70 3.18
CA VAL A 305 -8.04 6.76 4.65
C VAL A 305 -7.18 5.64 5.21
N ASP A 306 -6.17 6.02 5.97
CA ASP A 306 -5.39 5.05 6.73
C ASP A 306 -6.03 4.85 8.11
N SER A 307 -6.61 3.68 8.32
CA SER A 307 -7.36 3.37 9.54
C SER A 307 -6.49 3.45 10.81
N ARG A 308 -5.18 3.34 10.68
CA ARG A 308 -4.22 3.42 11.79
C ARG A 308 -4.08 4.84 12.36
N TYR A 309 -4.26 5.85 11.52
CA TYR A 309 -3.94 7.25 11.84
C TYR A 309 -5.15 8.19 11.77
N TYR A 310 -6.18 7.86 10.99
CA TYR A 310 -7.36 8.70 10.87
C TYR A 310 -8.29 8.55 12.07
N SER A 311 -8.61 9.66 12.73
CA SER A 311 -9.49 9.73 13.92
C SER A 311 -10.66 10.70 13.75
N GLY A 312 -10.90 11.19 12.53
CA GLY A 312 -12.03 12.08 12.22
C GLY A 312 -13.36 11.36 12.11
N ASP A 313 -14.42 12.12 11.82
CA ASP A 313 -15.74 11.59 11.50
C ASP A 313 -15.73 10.96 10.10
N PHE A 314 -15.50 9.66 10.04
CA PHE A 314 -15.44 8.91 8.79
C PHE A 314 -16.79 8.89 8.05
N ILE A 315 -17.88 8.70 8.79
CA ILE A 315 -19.22 8.60 8.19
C ILE A 315 -19.67 9.97 7.67
N GLY A 316 -19.45 11.03 8.44
CA GLY A 316 -19.71 12.39 7.99
C GLY A 316 -18.88 12.76 6.76
N MET A 317 -17.62 12.30 6.68
CA MET A 317 -16.77 12.49 5.51
C MET A 317 -17.34 11.78 4.28
N LEU A 318 -17.75 10.51 4.38
CA LEU A 318 -18.35 9.79 3.25
C LEU A 318 -19.56 10.54 2.69
N LYS A 319 -20.42 11.06 3.57
CA LYS A 319 -21.63 11.83 3.19
C LYS A 319 -21.26 13.19 2.58
N ALA A 320 -20.39 13.95 3.23
CA ALA A 320 -19.98 15.29 2.80
C ALA A 320 -19.29 15.29 1.43
N GLU A 321 -18.47 14.27 1.17
CA GLU A 321 -17.74 14.14 -0.11
C GLU A 321 -18.54 13.38 -1.17
N GLY A 322 -19.77 12.95 -0.85
CA GLY A 322 -20.68 12.24 -1.77
C GLY A 322 -20.14 10.91 -2.23
N ILE A 323 -19.48 10.17 -1.33
CA ILE A 323 -18.89 8.86 -1.63
C ILE A 323 -19.99 7.84 -1.87
N ASN A 324 -19.94 7.15 -3.01
CA ASN A 324 -20.88 6.10 -3.39
C ASN A 324 -20.25 4.72 -3.53
N GLU A 325 -18.92 4.63 -3.36
CA GLU A 325 -18.18 3.36 -3.33
C GLU A 325 -17.17 3.37 -2.17
N LEU A 326 -17.10 2.27 -1.42
CA LEU A 326 -16.18 2.08 -0.29
C LEU A 326 -15.37 0.82 -0.53
N LEU A 327 -14.05 0.94 -0.59
CA LEU A 327 -13.13 -0.18 -0.77
C LEU A 327 -12.28 -0.38 0.49
N PHE A 328 -12.34 -1.56 1.07
CA PHE A 328 -11.32 -2.02 2.01
C PHE A 328 -10.22 -2.73 1.23
N ILE A 329 -8.98 -2.30 1.44
CA ILE A 329 -7.80 -2.93 0.87
C ILE A 329 -6.77 -3.20 1.95
N ASN A 330 -6.56 -4.47 2.26
CA ASN A 330 -5.65 -4.91 3.31
C ASN A 330 -4.85 -6.13 2.86
N ASN A 331 -3.59 -6.21 3.26
CA ASN A 331 -2.87 -7.45 3.09
C ASN A 331 -3.39 -8.51 4.08
N ILE A 332 -3.08 -9.77 3.83
CA ILE A 332 -3.59 -10.89 4.62
C ILE A 332 -3.18 -10.83 6.10
N PHE A 333 -2.00 -10.27 6.42
CA PHE A 333 -1.56 -10.10 7.82
C PHE A 333 -2.39 -9.03 8.52
N ALA A 334 -2.67 -7.89 7.86
CA ALA A 334 -3.52 -6.84 8.42
C ALA A 334 -4.95 -7.36 8.70
N ALA A 335 -5.50 -8.17 7.78
CA ALA A 335 -6.80 -8.82 7.98
C ALA A 335 -6.83 -9.86 9.12
N HIS A 336 -5.65 -10.25 9.65
CA HIS A 336 -5.51 -11.18 10.78
C HIS A 336 -4.85 -10.55 12.02
N THR A 337 -4.71 -9.23 12.05
CA THR A 337 -4.08 -8.53 13.18
C THR A 337 -5.13 -7.77 13.99
N PRO A 338 -5.30 -8.06 15.29
CA PRO A 338 -6.30 -7.40 16.15
C PRO A 338 -6.23 -5.88 16.11
N PHE A 339 -5.03 -5.33 16.06
CA PHE A 339 -4.77 -3.90 15.96
C PHE A 339 -5.42 -3.28 14.69
N HIS A 340 -5.21 -3.88 13.51
CA HIS A 340 -5.81 -3.39 12.27
C HIS A 340 -7.32 -3.54 12.26
N ILE A 341 -7.82 -4.70 12.67
CA ILE A 341 -9.26 -5.00 12.75
C ILE A 341 -9.97 -3.98 13.66
N SER A 342 -9.37 -3.71 14.84
CA SER A 342 -9.92 -2.73 15.80
C SER A 342 -9.92 -1.31 15.23
N ASN A 343 -8.88 -0.90 14.51
CA ASN A 343 -8.82 0.43 13.91
C ASN A 343 -9.82 0.61 12.77
N ILE A 344 -10.05 -0.42 11.96
CA ILE A 344 -11.13 -0.41 10.94
C ILE A 344 -12.49 -0.28 11.63
N LYS A 345 -12.77 -1.10 12.65
CA LYS A 345 -14.00 -1.01 13.43
C LYS A 345 -14.19 0.39 14.04
N GLY A 346 -13.13 1.00 14.53
CA GLY A 346 -13.14 2.31 15.17
C GLY A 346 -13.52 3.47 14.24
N LEU A 347 -13.46 3.30 12.91
CA LEU A 347 -13.87 4.34 11.96
C LEU A 347 -15.39 4.62 12.00
N THR A 348 -16.21 3.65 12.43
CA THR A 348 -17.66 3.83 12.57
C THR A 348 -18.05 4.52 13.87
N ASN A 349 -17.10 4.72 14.80
CA ASN A 349 -17.32 5.36 16.10
C ASN A 349 -16.38 6.56 16.24
N PRO A 350 -16.81 7.77 15.84
CA PRO A 350 -15.98 8.97 15.94
C PRO A 350 -15.45 9.18 17.36
N GLY A 351 -14.15 9.52 17.47
CA GLY A 351 -13.51 9.74 18.77
C GLY A 351 -13.00 8.48 19.47
N SER A 352 -13.23 7.29 18.93
CA SER A 352 -12.63 6.07 19.46
C SER A 352 -11.10 6.15 19.49
N PRO A 353 -10.46 5.77 20.63
CA PRO A 353 -9.01 5.73 20.69
C PRO A 353 -8.45 4.72 19.68
N LYS A 354 -7.36 5.09 19.02
CA LYS A 354 -6.69 4.16 18.10
C LYS A 354 -5.99 3.06 18.87
N ALA A 355 -6.24 1.82 18.46
CA ALA A 355 -5.44 0.70 18.93
C ALA A 355 -3.97 0.90 18.49
N LYS A 356 -3.05 0.45 19.32
CA LYS A 356 -1.60 0.48 19.04
C LYS A 356 -1.11 -0.93 18.73
N PRO A 357 -0.04 -1.05 17.94
CA PRO A 357 0.60 -2.34 17.66
C PRO A 357 1.07 -3.09 18.89
#